data_12ca955f4a94d16e279339bb255c2139
#
_entry.id   12ca955f4a94d16e279339bb255c2139
#
_cell.length_a   1.000
_cell.length_b   1.000
_cell.length_c   1.000
_cell.angle_alpha   90.00
_cell.angle_beta   90.00
_cell.angle_gamma   90.00
#
_symmetry.space_group_name_H-M   'P 1'
#
loop_
_entity.id
_entity.type
_entity.pdbx_description
1 polymer ?
#
loop_
_entity_poly.entity_id
_entity_poly.type
_entity_poly.pdbx_seq_one_letter_code
_entity_poly.pdbx_strand_id
1 'polypeptide(L)'
;MRFDITRWWAKTQFTESVRVRLYRKIAKMLANGLPLLKILEELRDRASHNGRKPDEPLAIVLDDCRRVVQNGRMLAEGLEWWAPKTERMILLAGAQSGHMEAALLAVIDVVQAQRRIKSVILGGLAYPGAILSLILIYVYLFGTKVIPEFTRIVDPAHWHGAARSLYVMSVLVQDWMLYVVAGIALVLTLIVTAMPRWRGNLRIFFDRFAPFSIYRLVVGSGFLLAFSALQSAGITVEKSLSRLSDLADPWLRERLDGALLGVRSGLNCGEALRNAGYGFPSQEVVDDLCVYAEYRGFGEALKLMADEWMEEGIEQVSTQMKVLNGLSIATLAIVIGWLVTGFFGIQHEIAALTRAVH
;
A
#
# COMPACT_ATOMS: atom_id res chain seq x y z
N MET A 1 13.83 29.01 6.01
CA MET A 1 13.53 27.85 5.15
C MET A 1 12.56 28.32 4.05
N ARG A 2 13.08 28.78 2.91
CA ARG A 2 12.21 29.12 1.77
C ARG A 2 11.66 27.82 1.22
N PHE A 3 10.35 27.67 1.23
CA PHE A 3 9.67 26.61 0.50
C PHE A 3 9.96 26.82 -0.98
N ASP A 4 10.81 25.97 -1.54
CA ASP A 4 11.12 26.01 -2.96
C ASP A 4 9.97 25.29 -3.69
N ILE A 5 8.98 26.09 -4.08
CA ILE A 5 7.73 25.62 -4.74
C ILE A 5 8.10 24.77 -5.98
N THR A 6 9.16 25.14 -6.69
CA THR A 6 9.62 24.45 -7.89
C THR A 6 10.11 23.04 -7.56
N ARG A 7 10.85 22.86 -6.46
CA ARG A 7 11.31 21.54 -6.01
C ARG A 7 10.15 20.67 -5.50
N TRP A 8 9.20 21.27 -4.78
CA TRP A 8 8.02 20.54 -4.33
C TRP A 8 7.18 20.05 -5.53
N TRP A 9 6.98 20.93 -6.52
CA TRP A 9 6.29 20.57 -7.76
C TRP A 9 7.06 19.49 -8.55
N ALA A 10 8.37 19.60 -8.67
CA ALA A 10 9.22 18.58 -9.28
C ALA A 10 9.09 17.22 -8.58
N LYS A 11 8.99 17.20 -7.24
CA LYS A 11 8.79 15.98 -6.46
C LYS A 11 7.48 15.29 -6.78
N THR A 12 6.38 16.02 -6.94
CA THR A 12 5.08 15.45 -7.31
C THR A 12 5.09 14.83 -8.70
N GLN A 13 5.92 15.33 -9.61
CA GLN A 13 6.07 14.82 -10.96
C GLN A 13 7.08 13.68 -11.08
N PHE A 14 7.98 13.52 -10.12
CA PHE A 14 8.95 12.44 -10.07
C PHE A 14 8.30 11.14 -9.54
N THR A 15 7.29 10.68 -10.29
CA THR A 15 6.48 9.50 -9.97
C THR A 15 7.27 8.20 -10.07
N GLU A 16 6.72 7.10 -9.53
CA GLU A 16 7.29 5.74 -9.63
C GLU A 16 7.65 5.37 -11.07
N SER A 17 6.78 5.69 -12.03
CA SER A 17 7.02 5.40 -13.46
C SER A 17 8.20 6.16 -14.03
N VAL A 18 8.41 7.41 -13.60
CA VAL A 18 9.54 8.25 -14.01
C VAL A 18 10.82 7.70 -13.39
N ARG A 19 10.81 7.32 -12.11
CA ARG A 19 11.96 6.72 -11.41
C ARG A 19 12.39 5.42 -12.07
N VAL A 20 11.47 4.50 -12.31
CA VAL A 20 11.77 3.21 -12.98
C VAL A 20 12.39 3.43 -14.37
N ARG A 21 11.85 4.39 -15.15
CA ARG A 21 12.45 4.71 -16.47
C ARG A 21 13.84 5.28 -16.33
N LEU A 22 14.08 6.14 -15.34
CA LEU A 22 15.38 6.71 -15.06
C LEU A 22 16.38 5.62 -14.65
N TYR A 23 16.04 4.78 -13.67
CA TYR A 23 16.90 3.69 -13.19
C TYR A 23 17.26 2.73 -14.31
N ARG A 24 16.30 2.37 -15.16
CA ARG A 24 16.53 1.49 -16.32
C ARG A 24 17.48 2.11 -17.34
N LYS A 25 17.39 3.43 -17.60
CA LYS A 25 18.34 4.14 -18.47
C LYS A 25 19.73 4.14 -17.88
N ILE A 26 19.86 4.48 -16.61
CA ILE A 26 21.15 4.49 -15.91
C ILE A 26 21.78 3.08 -15.92
N ALA A 27 21.01 2.03 -15.57
CA ALA A 27 21.48 0.64 -15.58
C ALA A 27 22.02 0.23 -16.96
N LYS A 28 21.27 0.51 -18.04
CA LYS A 28 21.69 0.20 -19.40
C LYS A 28 22.97 0.94 -19.82
N MET A 29 23.13 2.20 -19.40
CA MET A 29 24.32 2.98 -19.74
C MET A 29 25.53 2.52 -18.92
N LEU A 30 25.34 2.11 -17.65
CA LEU A 30 26.39 1.50 -16.83
C LEU A 30 26.83 0.14 -17.42
N ALA A 31 25.91 -0.70 -17.85
CA ALA A 31 26.20 -1.98 -18.53
C ALA A 31 27.07 -1.79 -19.79
N ASN A 32 26.94 -0.65 -20.47
CA ASN A 32 27.79 -0.29 -21.59
C ASN A 32 29.13 0.39 -21.19
N GLY A 33 29.48 0.37 -19.89
CA GLY A 33 30.74 0.89 -19.38
C GLY A 33 30.84 2.40 -19.24
N LEU A 34 29.73 3.15 -19.34
CA LEU A 34 29.73 4.60 -19.16
C LEU A 34 29.84 4.94 -17.65
N PRO A 35 30.71 5.88 -17.25
CA PRO A 35 30.81 6.33 -15.87
C PRO A 35 29.52 7.01 -15.40
N LEU A 36 29.10 6.74 -14.15
CA LEU A 36 27.86 7.27 -13.58
C LEU A 36 27.72 8.79 -13.70
N LEU A 37 28.79 9.53 -13.42
CA LEU A 37 28.78 11.00 -13.52
C LEU A 37 28.42 11.46 -14.94
N LYS A 38 29.06 10.86 -15.96
CA LYS A 38 28.82 11.18 -17.38
C LYS A 38 27.38 10.83 -17.78
N ILE A 39 26.84 9.72 -17.26
CA ILE A 39 25.44 9.33 -17.48
C ILE A 39 24.49 10.41 -16.95
N LEU A 40 24.73 10.87 -15.72
CA LEU A 40 23.90 11.90 -15.07
C LEU A 40 23.96 13.24 -15.82
N GLU A 41 25.14 13.63 -16.31
CA GLU A 41 25.33 14.84 -17.12
C GLU A 41 24.52 14.74 -18.43
N GLU A 42 24.68 13.67 -19.17
CA GLU A 42 23.98 13.47 -20.44
C GLU A 42 22.45 13.41 -20.27
N LEU A 43 21.97 12.71 -19.24
CA LEU A 43 20.54 12.64 -18.95
C LEU A 43 19.98 13.99 -18.49
N ARG A 44 20.74 14.78 -17.70
CA ARG A 44 20.36 16.14 -17.30
C ARG A 44 20.26 17.07 -18.52
N ASP A 45 21.25 17.03 -19.40
CA ASP A 45 21.28 17.88 -20.59
C ASP A 45 20.12 17.56 -21.53
N ARG A 46 19.80 16.29 -21.70
CA ARG A 46 18.58 15.88 -22.43
C ARG A 46 17.30 16.33 -21.74
N ALA A 47 17.19 16.18 -20.41
CA ALA A 47 16.01 16.58 -19.66
C ALA A 47 15.81 18.10 -19.65
N SER A 48 16.90 18.89 -19.63
CA SER A 48 16.88 20.36 -19.68
C SER A 48 16.80 20.93 -21.10
N HIS A 49 16.68 20.10 -22.14
CA HIS A 49 16.78 20.52 -23.53
C HIS A 49 18.07 21.32 -23.82
N ASN A 50 19.21 20.76 -23.42
CA ASN A 50 20.53 21.38 -23.49
C ASN A 50 20.61 22.73 -22.74
N GLY A 51 20.03 22.77 -21.53
CA GLY A 51 20.04 23.95 -20.65
C GLY A 51 18.96 25.00 -20.95
N ARG A 52 18.11 24.79 -21.96
CA ARG A 52 17.04 25.74 -22.31
C ARG A 52 15.88 25.74 -21.27
N LYS A 53 15.67 24.60 -20.58
CA LYS A 53 14.63 24.42 -19.57
C LYS A 53 15.22 23.81 -18.29
N PRO A 54 15.99 24.58 -17.51
CA PRO A 54 16.65 24.07 -16.31
C PRO A 54 15.65 23.67 -15.20
N ASP A 55 14.44 24.23 -15.21
CA ASP A 55 13.38 24.00 -14.21
C ASP A 55 12.50 22.78 -14.53
N GLU A 56 12.81 22.01 -15.58
CA GLU A 56 12.12 20.77 -15.86
C GLU A 56 12.31 19.79 -14.68
N PRO A 57 11.23 19.15 -14.17
CA PRO A 57 11.28 18.32 -12.96
C PRO A 57 12.41 17.29 -12.95
N LEU A 58 12.58 16.58 -14.06
CA LEU A 58 13.62 15.56 -14.19
C LEU A 58 15.04 16.18 -14.24
N ALA A 59 15.18 17.37 -14.81
CA ALA A 59 16.46 18.08 -14.87
C ALA A 59 16.93 18.51 -13.47
N ILE A 60 16.01 18.99 -12.63
CA ILE A 60 16.29 19.37 -11.24
C ILE A 60 16.79 18.15 -10.45
N VAL A 61 16.08 17.01 -10.55
CA VAL A 61 16.48 15.75 -9.88
C VAL A 61 17.86 15.30 -10.31
N LEU A 62 18.11 15.30 -11.62
CA LEU A 62 19.39 14.88 -12.19
C LEU A 62 20.53 15.82 -11.82
N ASP A 63 20.27 17.12 -11.74
CA ASP A 63 21.29 18.09 -11.32
C ASP A 63 21.65 17.92 -9.84
N ASP A 64 20.67 17.65 -8.95
CA ASP A 64 20.93 17.31 -7.55
C ASP A 64 21.78 16.03 -7.44
N CYS A 65 21.41 14.97 -8.17
CA CYS A 65 22.16 13.71 -8.19
C CYS A 65 23.57 13.92 -8.73
N ARG A 66 23.72 14.68 -9.82
CA ARG A 66 25.01 14.99 -10.43
C ARG A 66 25.94 15.72 -9.47
N ARG A 67 25.45 16.77 -8.81
CA ARG A 67 26.23 17.54 -7.82
C ARG A 67 26.74 16.67 -6.67
N VAL A 68 25.89 15.78 -6.17
CA VAL A 68 26.25 14.87 -5.09
C VAL A 68 27.33 13.88 -5.54
N VAL A 69 27.15 13.26 -6.72
CA VAL A 69 28.14 12.31 -7.28
C VAL A 69 29.44 13.00 -7.66
N GLN A 70 29.40 14.22 -8.20
CA GLN A 70 30.59 15.04 -8.52
C GLN A 70 31.43 15.37 -7.28
N ASN A 71 30.76 15.51 -6.11
CA ASN A 71 31.43 15.71 -4.82
C ASN A 71 31.91 14.39 -4.16
N GLY A 72 31.95 13.28 -4.91
CA GLY A 72 32.44 11.98 -4.42
C GLY A 72 31.44 11.24 -3.53
N ARG A 73 30.20 11.72 -3.41
CA ARG A 73 29.15 11.07 -2.64
C ARG A 73 28.34 10.10 -3.50
N MET A 74 27.53 9.26 -2.87
CA MET A 74 26.80 8.19 -3.57
C MET A 74 25.49 8.69 -4.19
N LEU A 75 25.05 8.09 -5.32
CA LEU A 75 23.80 8.41 -6.00
C LEU A 75 22.58 8.36 -5.05
N ALA A 76 22.56 7.40 -4.15
CA ALA A 76 21.50 7.24 -3.16
C ALA A 76 21.30 8.47 -2.26
N GLU A 77 22.37 9.21 -1.99
CA GLU A 77 22.34 10.44 -1.20
C GLU A 77 21.75 11.60 -2.02
N GLY A 78 22.06 11.66 -3.33
CA GLY A 78 21.44 12.63 -4.24
C GLY A 78 19.92 12.42 -4.41
N LEU A 79 19.45 11.21 -4.18
CA LEU A 79 18.04 10.84 -4.21
C LEU A 79 17.33 10.99 -2.84
N GLU A 80 17.97 11.55 -1.81
CA GLU A 80 17.41 11.61 -0.45
C GLU A 80 16.04 12.29 -0.36
N TRP A 81 15.86 13.36 -1.08
CA TRP A 81 14.58 14.09 -1.15
C TRP A 81 13.60 13.48 -2.16
N TRP A 82 14.09 12.75 -3.16
CA TRP A 82 13.38 12.38 -4.37
C TRP A 82 12.80 10.96 -4.35
N ALA A 83 13.47 10.02 -3.70
CA ALA A 83 13.12 8.61 -3.71
C ALA A 83 12.82 8.06 -2.32
N PRO A 84 11.96 7.01 -2.20
CA PRO A 84 11.70 6.32 -0.96
C PRO A 84 12.98 5.73 -0.34
N LYS A 85 12.95 5.54 0.99
CA LYS A 85 14.10 5.01 1.75
C LYS A 85 14.55 3.64 1.24
N THR A 86 13.61 2.74 0.92
CA THR A 86 13.89 1.39 0.42
C THR A 86 14.69 1.41 -0.88
N GLU A 87 14.28 2.24 -1.86
CA GLU A 87 15.01 2.39 -3.13
C GLU A 87 16.44 2.88 -2.89
N ARG A 88 16.58 3.93 -2.08
CA ARG A 88 17.91 4.52 -1.76
C ARG A 88 18.83 3.54 -1.06
N MET A 89 18.29 2.69 -0.20
CA MET A 89 19.09 1.71 0.53
C MET A 89 19.69 0.67 -0.40
N ILE A 90 18.90 0.13 -1.34
CA ILE A 90 19.39 -0.84 -2.32
C ILE A 90 20.48 -0.17 -3.19
N LEU A 91 20.26 1.06 -3.64
CA LEU A 91 21.24 1.81 -4.41
C LEU A 91 22.53 2.09 -3.62
N LEU A 92 22.40 2.43 -2.33
CA LEU A 92 23.54 2.65 -1.44
C LEU A 92 24.38 1.37 -1.29
N ALA A 93 23.72 0.24 -1.08
CA ALA A 93 24.36 -1.06 -0.97
C ALA A 93 25.09 -1.45 -2.26
N GLY A 94 24.44 -1.26 -3.43
CA GLY A 94 25.06 -1.51 -4.73
C GLY A 94 26.25 -0.60 -5.02
N ALA A 95 26.20 0.67 -4.60
CA ALA A 95 27.33 1.58 -4.73
C ALA A 95 28.53 1.13 -3.89
N GLN A 96 28.26 0.68 -2.65
CA GLN A 96 29.34 0.23 -1.72
C GLN A 96 29.96 -1.11 -2.13
N SER A 97 29.20 -1.99 -2.78
CA SER A 97 29.68 -3.28 -3.27
C SER A 97 30.29 -3.21 -4.68
N GLY A 98 30.20 -2.06 -5.37
CA GLY A 98 30.63 -1.92 -6.75
C GLY A 98 29.65 -2.48 -7.80
N HIS A 99 28.48 -2.93 -7.39
CA HIS A 99 27.46 -3.56 -8.25
C HIS A 99 26.25 -2.63 -8.46
N MET A 100 26.49 -1.37 -8.84
CA MET A 100 25.42 -0.37 -9.02
C MET A 100 24.40 -0.76 -10.08
N GLU A 101 24.81 -1.44 -11.16
CA GLU A 101 23.90 -1.92 -12.20
C GLU A 101 22.88 -2.93 -11.63
N ALA A 102 23.37 -3.95 -10.94
CA ALA A 102 22.52 -4.95 -10.30
C ALA A 102 21.57 -4.32 -9.27
N ALA A 103 22.05 -3.36 -8.49
CA ALA A 103 21.22 -2.63 -7.53
C ALA A 103 20.11 -1.82 -8.21
N LEU A 104 20.39 -1.17 -9.33
CA LEU A 104 19.37 -0.45 -10.11
C LEU A 104 18.29 -1.38 -10.67
N LEU A 105 18.67 -2.57 -11.16
CA LEU A 105 17.73 -3.57 -11.62
C LEU A 105 16.88 -4.11 -10.46
N ALA A 106 17.50 -4.38 -9.31
CA ALA A 106 16.79 -4.83 -8.11
C ALA A 106 15.78 -3.78 -7.60
N VAL A 107 16.14 -2.49 -7.62
CA VAL A 107 15.19 -1.42 -7.29
C VAL A 107 14.01 -1.40 -8.27
N ILE A 108 14.25 -1.62 -9.55
CA ILE A 108 13.17 -1.69 -10.55
C ILE A 108 12.23 -2.84 -10.22
N ASP A 109 12.76 -4.03 -9.90
CA ASP A 109 11.96 -5.20 -9.53
C ASP A 109 11.10 -4.90 -8.29
N VAL A 110 11.69 -4.32 -7.23
CA VAL A 110 10.95 -3.93 -6.00
C VAL A 110 9.82 -2.94 -6.31
N VAL A 111 10.10 -1.89 -7.07
CA VAL A 111 9.08 -0.86 -7.39
C VAL A 111 7.96 -1.45 -8.26
N GLN A 112 8.30 -2.32 -9.21
CA GLN A 112 7.30 -2.99 -10.07
C GLN A 112 6.43 -3.96 -9.27
N ALA A 113 7.02 -4.74 -8.34
CA ALA A 113 6.31 -5.62 -7.44
C ALA A 113 5.30 -4.85 -6.58
N GLN A 114 5.75 -3.79 -5.91
CA GLN A 114 4.89 -2.93 -5.10
C GLN A 114 3.76 -2.31 -5.92
N ARG A 115 4.04 -1.87 -7.14
CA ARG A 115 3.03 -1.31 -8.05
C ARG A 115 2.00 -2.36 -8.46
N ARG A 116 2.43 -3.60 -8.74
CA ARG A 116 1.54 -4.71 -9.11
C ARG A 116 0.55 -5.02 -7.98
N ILE A 117 1.05 -5.18 -6.76
CA ILE A 117 0.21 -5.42 -5.58
C ILE A 117 -0.78 -4.25 -5.38
N LYS A 118 -0.29 -3.02 -5.40
CA LYS A 118 -1.13 -1.81 -5.25
C LYS A 118 -2.23 -1.72 -6.31
N SER A 119 -1.92 -2.06 -7.57
CA SER A 119 -2.89 -2.08 -8.67
C SER A 119 -4.00 -3.10 -8.44
N VAL A 120 -3.67 -4.30 -7.94
CA VAL A 120 -4.65 -5.34 -7.62
C VAL A 120 -5.57 -4.90 -6.48
N ILE A 121 -5.00 -4.29 -5.44
CA ILE A 121 -5.78 -3.79 -4.30
C ILE A 121 -6.73 -2.67 -4.74
N LEU A 122 -6.22 -1.65 -5.41
CA LEU A 122 -7.03 -0.51 -5.85
C LEU A 122 -8.09 -0.92 -6.87
N GLY A 123 -7.73 -1.79 -7.82
CA GLY A 123 -8.70 -2.34 -8.78
C GLY A 123 -9.78 -3.18 -8.11
N GLY A 124 -9.39 -4.00 -7.13
CA GLY A 124 -10.32 -4.84 -6.37
C GLY A 124 -11.27 -4.04 -5.47
N LEU A 125 -10.84 -2.90 -4.91
CA LEU A 125 -11.66 -2.04 -4.06
C LEU A 125 -12.56 -1.07 -4.83
N ALA A 126 -12.32 -0.86 -6.12
CA ALA A 126 -13.09 0.11 -6.92
C ALA A 126 -14.59 -0.26 -6.98
N TYR A 127 -14.90 -1.53 -7.21
CA TYR A 127 -16.28 -2.00 -7.33
C TYR A 127 -17.03 -1.98 -5.99
N PRO A 128 -16.52 -2.54 -4.87
CA PRO A 128 -17.14 -2.38 -3.56
C PRO A 128 -17.32 -0.91 -3.15
N GLY A 129 -16.35 -0.07 -3.44
CA GLY A 129 -16.42 1.37 -3.16
C GLY A 129 -17.55 2.05 -3.92
N ALA A 130 -17.74 1.72 -5.19
CA ALA A 130 -18.85 2.23 -6.00
C ALA A 130 -20.22 1.76 -5.45
N ILE A 131 -20.35 0.49 -5.10
CA ILE A 131 -21.57 -0.06 -4.50
C ILE A 131 -21.91 0.60 -3.17
N LEU A 132 -20.93 0.72 -2.27
CA LEU A 132 -21.14 1.38 -0.98
C LEU A 132 -21.53 2.84 -1.15
N SER A 133 -20.93 3.55 -2.10
CA SER A 133 -21.31 4.93 -2.44
C SER A 133 -22.76 4.99 -2.93
N LEU A 134 -23.17 4.04 -3.77
CA LEU A 134 -24.54 3.95 -4.27
C LEU A 134 -25.55 3.67 -3.13
N ILE A 135 -25.23 2.75 -2.23
CA ILE A 135 -26.04 2.47 -1.04
C ILE A 135 -26.22 3.74 -0.19
N LEU A 136 -25.12 4.45 0.09
CA LEU A 136 -25.17 5.70 0.86
C LEU A 136 -26.03 6.76 0.19
N ILE A 137 -25.95 6.89 -1.14
CA ILE A 137 -26.77 7.83 -1.92
C ILE A 137 -28.26 7.44 -1.79
N TYR A 138 -28.61 6.17 -1.97
CA TYR A 138 -30.01 5.72 -1.84
C TYR A 138 -30.55 5.93 -0.42
N VAL A 139 -29.78 5.54 0.60
CA VAL A 139 -30.16 5.73 2.00
C VAL A 139 -30.34 7.21 2.32
N TYR A 140 -29.46 8.07 1.80
CA TYR A 140 -29.59 9.53 1.96
C TYR A 140 -30.84 10.08 1.27
N LEU A 141 -31.09 9.73 0.00
CA LEU A 141 -32.25 10.20 -0.74
C LEU A 141 -33.56 9.75 -0.08
N PHE A 142 -33.66 8.48 0.31
CA PHE A 142 -34.84 7.98 0.99
C PHE A 142 -35.02 8.66 2.36
N GLY A 143 -33.95 8.78 3.14
CA GLY A 143 -34.01 9.37 4.48
C GLY A 143 -34.36 10.85 4.49
N THR A 144 -33.89 11.64 3.50
CA THR A 144 -34.05 13.12 3.50
C THR A 144 -35.16 13.61 2.58
N LYS A 145 -35.54 12.85 1.55
CA LYS A 145 -36.53 13.27 0.55
C LYS A 145 -37.79 12.44 0.58
N VAL A 146 -37.65 11.10 0.54
CA VAL A 146 -38.82 10.22 0.36
C VAL A 146 -39.60 10.07 1.66
N ILE A 147 -38.97 9.64 2.74
CA ILE A 147 -39.66 9.37 4.00
C ILE A 147 -40.31 10.61 4.61
N PRO A 148 -39.68 11.81 4.64
CA PRO A 148 -40.29 13.00 5.19
C PRO A 148 -41.56 13.43 4.51
N GLU A 149 -41.72 13.16 3.20
CA GLU A 149 -42.99 13.46 2.51
C GLU A 149 -44.13 12.58 3.01
N PHE A 150 -43.87 11.30 3.32
CA PHE A 150 -44.86 10.40 3.88
C PHE A 150 -45.23 10.73 5.34
N THR A 151 -44.28 11.24 6.13
CA THR A 151 -44.55 11.66 7.53
C THR A 151 -45.45 12.89 7.60
N ARG A 152 -45.62 13.66 6.53
CA ARG A 152 -46.59 14.76 6.43
C ARG A 152 -48.01 14.27 6.21
N ILE A 153 -48.16 13.06 5.67
CA ILE A 153 -49.50 12.50 5.32
C ILE A 153 -50.03 11.64 6.46
N VAL A 154 -49.16 10.84 7.08
CA VAL A 154 -49.51 9.90 8.14
C VAL A 154 -48.52 9.99 9.29
N ASP A 155 -49.02 10.06 10.52
CA ASP A 155 -48.21 10.10 11.73
C ASP A 155 -47.33 8.84 11.83
N PRO A 156 -46.01 8.97 11.94
CA PRO A 156 -45.06 7.86 12.10
C PRO A 156 -45.32 6.99 13.35
N ALA A 157 -46.06 7.46 14.34
CA ALA A 157 -46.44 6.73 15.54
C ALA A 157 -47.26 5.46 15.21
N HIS A 158 -47.97 5.46 14.09
CA HIS A 158 -48.80 4.36 13.63
C HIS A 158 -48.06 3.39 12.70
N TRP A 159 -46.82 3.65 12.36
CA TRP A 159 -46.06 2.79 11.45
C TRP A 159 -45.48 1.56 12.13
N HIS A 160 -45.64 0.39 11.52
CA HIS A 160 -45.22 -0.91 12.05
C HIS A 160 -44.17 -1.59 11.12
N GLY A 161 -43.42 -2.53 11.67
CA GLY A 161 -42.51 -3.38 10.88
C GLY A 161 -41.48 -2.60 10.06
N ALA A 162 -41.40 -2.90 8.76
CA ALA A 162 -40.43 -2.30 7.84
C ALA A 162 -40.63 -0.78 7.64
N ALA A 163 -41.89 -0.29 7.68
CA ALA A 163 -42.16 1.14 7.59
C ALA A 163 -41.56 1.91 8.75
N ARG A 164 -41.68 1.38 9.98
CA ARG A 164 -41.08 2.00 11.18
C ARG A 164 -39.54 2.00 11.11
N SER A 165 -38.94 0.93 10.60
CA SER A 165 -37.49 0.88 10.45
C SER A 165 -36.96 1.91 9.43
N LEU A 166 -37.72 2.19 8.36
CA LEU A 166 -37.38 3.29 7.44
C LEU A 166 -37.50 4.68 8.08
N TYR A 167 -38.50 4.88 8.94
CA TYR A 167 -38.61 6.13 9.68
C TYR A 167 -37.43 6.34 10.62
N VAL A 168 -37.05 5.32 11.40
CA VAL A 168 -35.84 5.38 12.26
C VAL A 168 -34.60 5.68 11.46
N MET A 169 -34.43 5.01 10.32
CA MET A 169 -33.33 5.28 9.39
C MET A 169 -33.35 6.74 8.90
N SER A 170 -34.54 7.27 8.54
CA SER A 170 -34.69 8.66 8.09
C SER A 170 -34.20 9.66 9.16
N VAL A 171 -34.61 9.48 10.41
CA VAL A 171 -34.17 10.31 11.54
C VAL A 171 -32.66 10.19 11.74
N LEU A 172 -32.12 8.97 11.73
CA LEU A 172 -30.67 8.76 11.83
C LEU A 172 -29.90 9.42 10.70
N VAL A 173 -30.40 9.36 9.47
CA VAL A 173 -29.74 9.98 8.30
C VAL A 173 -29.76 11.51 8.41
N GLN A 174 -30.88 12.10 8.84
CA GLN A 174 -31.00 13.56 8.94
C GLN A 174 -30.09 14.12 10.04
N ASP A 175 -30.01 13.46 11.18
CA ASP A 175 -29.30 14.00 12.35
C ASP A 175 -27.85 13.52 12.46
N TRP A 176 -27.56 12.27 12.02
CA TRP A 176 -26.32 11.58 12.34
C TRP A 176 -25.47 11.16 11.15
N MET A 177 -25.96 11.26 9.91
CA MET A 177 -25.23 10.76 8.74
C MET A 177 -23.83 11.38 8.59
N LEU A 178 -23.71 12.69 8.85
CA LEU A 178 -22.41 13.36 8.80
C LEU A 178 -21.43 12.76 9.82
N TYR A 179 -21.89 12.49 11.04
CA TYR A 179 -21.06 11.88 12.08
C TYR A 179 -20.69 10.43 11.76
N VAL A 180 -21.62 9.67 11.15
CA VAL A 180 -21.36 8.28 10.72
C VAL A 180 -20.30 8.26 9.62
N VAL A 181 -20.43 9.09 8.59
CA VAL A 181 -19.43 9.19 7.51
C VAL A 181 -18.08 9.67 8.05
N ALA A 182 -18.07 10.69 8.92
CA ALA A 182 -16.85 11.17 9.56
C ALA A 182 -16.21 10.09 10.45
N GLY A 183 -17.02 9.32 11.19
CA GLY A 183 -16.55 8.19 11.99
C GLY A 183 -15.91 7.09 11.16
N ILE A 184 -16.54 6.70 10.05
CA ILE A 184 -15.97 5.73 9.10
C ILE A 184 -14.65 6.24 8.53
N ALA A 185 -14.59 7.49 8.08
CA ALA A 185 -13.38 8.10 7.57
C ALA A 185 -12.25 8.15 8.62
N LEU A 186 -12.61 8.47 9.88
CA LEU A 186 -11.67 8.46 11.00
C LEU A 186 -11.12 7.06 11.26
N VAL A 187 -11.98 6.04 11.33
CA VAL A 187 -11.58 4.63 11.55
C VAL A 187 -10.66 4.16 10.43
N LEU A 188 -11.00 4.42 9.16
CA LEU A 188 -10.13 4.07 8.02
C LEU A 188 -8.77 4.78 8.12
N THR A 189 -8.75 6.05 8.46
CA THR A 189 -7.51 6.82 8.65
C THR A 189 -6.68 6.23 9.80
N LEU A 190 -7.30 5.89 10.91
CA LEU A 190 -6.63 5.25 12.05
C LEU A 190 -6.03 3.89 11.66
N ILE A 191 -6.76 3.05 10.93
CA ILE A 191 -6.26 1.76 10.44
C ILE A 191 -5.02 1.98 9.55
N VAL A 192 -5.10 2.85 8.55
CA VAL A 192 -3.99 3.12 7.63
C VAL A 192 -2.76 3.68 8.35
N THR A 193 -2.94 4.60 9.30
CA THR A 193 -1.83 5.18 10.06
C THR A 193 -1.27 4.23 11.13
N ALA A 194 -2.09 3.31 11.63
CA ALA A 194 -1.66 2.28 12.58
C ALA A 194 -0.84 1.18 11.90
N MET A 195 -1.11 0.84 10.64
CA MET A 195 -0.42 -0.26 9.92
C MET A 195 1.10 -0.26 10.07
N PRO A 196 1.84 0.85 9.83
CA PRO A 196 3.28 0.89 9.97
C PRO A 196 3.78 1.10 11.41
N ARG A 197 2.91 1.54 12.33
CA ARG A 197 3.30 1.95 13.69
C ARG A 197 2.95 0.94 14.77
N TRP A 198 1.84 0.23 14.59
CA TRP A 198 1.34 -0.70 15.60
C TRP A 198 2.24 -1.94 15.75
N ARG A 199 2.63 -2.25 16.99
CA ARG A 199 3.52 -3.33 17.38
C ARG A 199 2.89 -4.22 18.46
N GLY A 200 3.55 -5.35 18.78
CA GLY A 200 3.20 -6.23 19.89
C GLY A 200 2.32 -7.41 19.49
N ASN A 201 2.00 -8.26 20.49
CA ASN A 201 1.39 -9.56 20.27
C ASN A 201 0.00 -9.52 19.63
N LEU A 202 -0.82 -8.51 19.98
CA LEU A 202 -2.13 -8.34 19.33
C LEU A 202 -1.98 -8.08 17.83
N ARG A 203 -0.96 -7.35 17.43
CA ARG A 203 -0.69 -7.07 16.01
C ARG A 203 -0.36 -8.34 15.22
N ILE A 204 0.36 -9.29 15.82
CA ILE A 204 0.67 -10.59 15.21
C ILE A 204 -0.61 -11.37 14.89
N PHE A 205 -1.60 -11.33 15.79
CA PHE A 205 -2.90 -11.96 15.54
C PHE A 205 -3.63 -11.28 14.38
N PHE A 206 -3.67 -9.95 14.35
CA PHE A 206 -4.35 -9.20 13.30
C PHE A 206 -3.62 -9.26 11.94
N ASP A 207 -2.32 -9.59 11.89
CA ASP A 207 -1.57 -9.81 10.65
C ASP A 207 -2.11 -10.95 9.77
N ARG A 208 -3.01 -11.80 10.32
CA ARG A 208 -3.68 -12.88 9.58
C ARG A 208 -4.90 -12.40 8.79
N PHE A 209 -5.45 -11.24 9.12
CA PHE A 209 -6.70 -10.73 8.54
C PHE A 209 -6.46 -9.47 7.71
N ALA A 210 -7.27 -9.30 6.64
CA ALA A 210 -7.31 -8.05 5.91
C ALA A 210 -7.82 -6.91 6.84
N PRO A 211 -7.27 -5.70 6.74
CA PRO A 211 -6.29 -5.21 5.76
C PRO A 211 -4.82 -5.41 6.17
N PHE A 212 -4.54 -5.93 7.37
CA PHE A 212 -3.19 -6.06 7.91
C PHE A 212 -2.36 -7.15 7.20
N SER A 213 -3.01 -8.25 6.76
CA SER A 213 -2.37 -9.28 5.95
C SER A 213 -1.87 -8.75 4.61
N ILE A 214 -2.63 -7.83 4.00
CA ILE A 214 -2.24 -7.15 2.76
C ILE A 214 -1.02 -6.26 3.00
N TYR A 215 -1.00 -5.51 4.10
CA TYR A 215 0.16 -4.70 4.49
C TYR A 215 1.41 -5.58 4.70
N ARG A 216 1.26 -6.72 5.39
CA ARG A 216 2.34 -7.70 5.59
C ARG A 216 2.87 -8.24 4.25
N LEU A 217 2.01 -8.54 3.30
CA LEU A 217 2.40 -8.98 1.96
C LEU A 217 3.21 -7.90 1.23
N VAL A 218 2.71 -6.65 1.19
CA VAL A 218 3.39 -5.53 0.51
C VAL A 218 4.77 -5.24 1.10
N VAL A 219 4.86 -5.20 2.43
CA VAL A 219 6.11 -4.88 3.12
C VAL A 219 7.07 -6.07 3.11
N GLY A 220 6.53 -7.29 3.28
CA GLY A 220 7.32 -8.52 3.29
C GLY A 220 7.93 -8.84 1.93
N SER A 221 7.18 -8.69 0.82
CA SER A 221 7.74 -8.87 -0.53
C SER A 221 8.81 -7.82 -0.83
N GLY A 222 8.57 -6.56 -0.46
CA GLY A 222 9.59 -5.51 -0.56
C GLY A 222 10.85 -5.80 0.25
N PHE A 223 10.70 -6.35 1.45
CA PHE A 223 11.81 -6.80 2.30
C PHE A 223 12.59 -7.93 1.62
N LEU A 224 11.92 -9.01 1.19
CA LEU A 224 12.59 -10.16 0.57
C LEU A 224 13.36 -9.77 -0.68
N LEU A 225 12.77 -8.97 -1.57
CA LEU A 225 13.44 -8.49 -2.78
C LEU A 225 14.64 -7.59 -2.45
N ALA A 226 14.49 -6.68 -1.48
CA ALA A 226 15.61 -5.84 -1.05
C ALA A 226 16.71 -6.66 -0.38
N PHE A 227 16.33 -7.66 0.43
CA PHE A 227 17.27 -8.55 1.09
C PHE A 227 18.01 -9.45 0.07
N SER A 228 17.30 -10.03 -0.90
CA SER A 228 17.88 -10.76 -2.02
C SER A 228 18.90 -9.92 -2.79
N ALA A 229 18.56 -8.68 -3.12
CA ALA A 229 19.46 -7.76 -3.82
C ALA A 229 20.76 -7.51 -3.03
N LEU A 230 20.66 -7.33 -1.71
CA LEU A 230 21.81 -7.14 -0.83
C LEU A 230 22.68 -8.42 -0.75
N GLN A 231 22.07 -9.60 -0.68
CA GLN A 231 22.78 -10.88 -0.67
C GLN A 231 23.49 -11.12 -2.01
N SER A 232 22.83 -10.90 -3.14
CA SER A 232 23.42 -11.00 -4.48
C SER A 232 24.57 -10.01 -4.70
N ALA A 233 24.54 -8.87 -4.00
CA ALA A 233 25.66 -7.93 -3.98
C ALA A 233 26.79 -8.33 -3.01
N GLY A 234 26.74 -9.53 -2.39
CA GLY A 234 27.78 -10.04 -1.49
C GLY A 234 27.81 -9.40 -0.09
N ILE A 235 26.73 -8.72 0.29
CA ILE A 235 26.61 -8.13 1.64
C ILE A 235 26.18 -9.22 2.62
N THR A 236 26.84 -9.30 3.78
CA THR A 236 26.52 -10.31 4.79
C THR A 236 25.09 -10.17 5.33
N VAL A 237 24.49 -11.28 5.74
CA VAL A 237 23.14 -11.34 6.32
C VAL A 237 22.95 -10.32 7.43
N GLU A 238 23.89 -10.25 8.39
CA GLU A 238 23.84 -9.32 9.50
C GLU A 238 23.79 -7.84 9.03
N LYS A 239 24.70 -7.47 8.12
CA LYS A 239 24.74 -6.09 7.60
C LYS A 239 23.48 -5.76 6.80
N SER A 240 22.96 -6.72 6.04
CA SER A 240 21.72 -6.55 5.27
C SER A 240 20.53 -6.32 6.19
N LEU A 241 20.33 -7.16 7.21
CA LEU A 241 19.25 -7.00 8.18
C LEU A 241 19.37 -5.70 8.98
N SER A 242 20.59 -5.34 9.43
CA SER A 242 20.81 -4.09 10.15
C SER A 242 20.42 -2.87 9.31
N ARG A 243 20.84 -2.82 8.04
CA ARG A 243 20.50 -1.71 7.14
C ARG A 243 19.02 -1.62 6.83
N LEU A 244 18.39 -2.79 6.64
CA LEU A 244 16.95 -2.87 6.41
C LEU A 244 16.17 -2.40 7.65
N SER A 245 16.62 -2.78 8.87
CA SER A 245 16.04 -2.35 10.11
C SER A 245 16.16 -0.84 10.34
N ASP A 246 17.32 -0.24 10.08
CA ASP A 246 17.57 1.21 10.27
C ASP A 246 16.57 2.08 9.48
N LEU A 247 16.15 1.61 8.32
CA LEU A 247 15.26 2.32 7.42
C LEU A 247 13.80 1.87 7.54
N ALA A 248 13.54 0.77 8.26
CA ALA A 248 12.23 0.18 8.39
C ALA A 248 11.28 1.04 9.23
N ASP A 249 9.98 0.94 8.90
CA ASP A 249 8.92 1.43 9.77
C ASP A 249 8.91 0.64 11.08
N PRO A 250 8.37 1.20 12.16
CA PRO A 250 8.38 0.57 13.48
C PRO A 250 7.89 -0.89 13.50
N TRP A 251 6.86 -1.21 12.71
CA TRP A 251 6.33 -2.58 12.60
C TRP A 251 7.33 -3.55 11.98
N LEU A 252 7.99 -3.19 10.88
CA LEU A 252 8.99 -4.02 10.23
C LEU A 252 10.26 -4.08 11.06
N ARG A 253 10.69 -2.96 11.64
CA ARG A 253 11.88 -2.87 12.48
C ARG A 253 11.83 -3.87 13.64
N GLU A 254 10.71 -3.97 14.36
CA GLU A 254 10.54 -4.92 15.46
C GLU A 254 10.86 -6.37 15.04
N ARG A 255 10.45 -6.75 13.83
CA ARG A 255 10.66 -8.09 13.26
C ARG A 255 12.10 -8.31 12.84
N LEU A 256 12.69 -7.32 12.20
CA LEU A 256 14.09 -7.39 11.75
C LEU A 256 15.07 -7.34 12.91
N ASP A 257 14.80 -6.55 13.94
CA ASP A 257 15.65 -6.50 15.15
C ASP A 257 15.62 -7.85 15.89
N GLY A 258 14.45 -8.52 15.95
CA GLY A 258 14.36 -9.88 16.48
C GLY A 258 15.19 -10.88 15.69
N ALA A 259 15.13 -10.84 14.36
CA ALA A 259 15.97 -11.68 13.50
C ALA A 259 17.46 -11.35 13.62
N LEU A 260 17.82 -10.05 13.70
CA LEU A 260 19.20 -9.59 13.86
C LEU A 260 19.85 -10.11 15.15
N LEU A 261 19.09 -10.18 16.25
CA LEU A 261 19.56 -10.79 17.50
C LEU A 261 19.89 -12.27 17.29
N GLY A 262 19.05 -13.02 16.60
CA GLY A 262 19.29 -14.43 16.27
C GLY A 262 20.56 -14.62 15.42
N VAL A 263 20.73 -13.84 14.35
CA VAL A 263 21.90 -13.90 13.48
C VAL A 263 23.20 -13.56 14.25
N ARG A 264 23.18 -12.55 15.12
CA ARG A 264 24.32 -12.21 15.99
C ARG A 264 24.64 -13.30 17.00
N SER A 265 23.68 -14.14 17.34
CA SER A 265 23.86 -15.30 18.19
C SER A 265 24.35 -16.55 17.44
N GLY A 266 24.61 -16.43 16.11
CA GLY A 266 25.13 -17.50 15.27
C GLY A 266 24.09 -18.35 14.56
N LEU A 267 22.79 -17.98 14.63
CA LEU A 267 21.74 -18.66 13.88
C LEU A 267 21.79 -18.26 12.40
N ASN A 268 21.39 -19.17 11.52
CA ASN A 268 21.19 -18.83 10.12
C ASN A 268 19.96 -17.89 9.96
N CYS A 269 19.79 -17.26 8.77
CA CYS A 269 18.75 -16.28 8.55
C CYS A 269 17.34 -16.82 8.80
N GLY A 270 17.03 -18.04 8.35
CA GLY A 270 15.73 -18.68 8.55
C GLY A 270 15.45 -18.98 10.01
N GLU A 271 16.42 -19.59 10.70
CA GLU A 271 16.34 -19.87 12.13
C GLU A 271 16.18 -18.61 12.97
N ALA A 272 16.89 -17.54 12.62
CA ALA A 272 16.80 -16.27 13.29
C ALA A 272 15.40 -15.64 13.15
N LEU A 273 14.80 -15.68 11.95
CA LEU A 273 13.44 -15.23 11.72
C LEU A 273 12.40 -16.12 12.45
N ARG A 274 12.62 -17.43 12.47
CA ARG A 274 11.77 -18.38 13.22
C ARG A 274 11.82 -18.09 14.71
N ASN A 275 13.02 -17.93 15.26
CA ASN A 275 13.24 -17.69 16.69
C ASN A 275 12.70 -16.31 17.13
N ALA A 276 12.65 -15.34 16.23
CA ALA A 276 12.02 -14.03 16.49
C ALA A 276 10.51 -14.13 16.76
N GLY A 277 9.85 -15.23 16.33
CA GLY A 277 8.47 -15.57 16.72
C GLY A 277 7.36 -14.77 16.03
N TYR A 278 7.68 -13.95 15.02
CA TYR A 278 6.69 -13.12 14.33
C TYR A 278 6.04 -13.82 13.12
N GLY A 279 6.57 -14.98 12.67
CA GLY A 279 6.16 -15.65 11.43
C GLY A 279 6.27 -14.72 10.21
N PHE A 280 7.30 -13.88 10.15
CA PHE A 280 7.51 -12.88 9.10
C PHE A 280 8.61 -13.32 8.14
N PRO A 281 8.46 -13.17 6.83
CA PRO A 281 7.32 -12.59 6.05
C PRO A 281 6.06 -13.49 6.08
N SER A 282 6.19 -14.80 6.00
CA SER A 282 5.19 -15.83 6.26
C SER A 282 5.88 -17.03 6.95
N GLN A 283 5.10 -17.91 7.56
CA GLN A 283 5.67 -19.11 8.19
C GLN A 283 6.34 -20.00 7.14
N GLU A 284 5.72 -20.16 5.99
CA GLU A 284 6.21 -20.94 4.86
C GLU A 284 7.55 -20.43 4.34
N VAL A 285 7.64 -19.12 4.06
CA VAL A 285 8.90 -18.47 3.65
C VAL A 285 9.99 -18.63 4.72
N VAL A 286 9.64 -18.56 6.01
CA VAL A 286 10.61 -18.77 7.10
C VAL A 286 11.13 -20.22 7.11
N ASP A 287 10.25 -21.18 6.88
CA ASP A 287 10.63 -22.60 6.83
C ASP A 287 11.55 -22.90 5.64
N ASP A 288 11.25 -22.34 4.49
CA ASP A 288 12.11 -22.40 3.30
C ASP A 288 13.45 -21.72 3.52
N LEU A 289 13.45 -20.53 4.14
CA LEU A 289 14.70 -19.84 4.48
C LEU A 289 15.60 -20.63 5.41
N CYS A 290 15.06 -21.45 6.30
CA CYS A 290 15.86 -22.33 7.15
C CYS A 290 16.61 -23.39 6.33
N VAL A 291 16.03 -23.83 5.22
CA VAL A 291 16.65 -24.83 4.34
C VAL A 291 17.66 -24.16 3.40
N TYR A 292 17.26 -23.06 2.75
CA TYR A 292 18.07 -22.42 1.70
C TYR A 292 19.20 -21.54 2.22
N ALA A 293 19.18 -21.12 3.49
CA ALA A 293 20.19 -20.21 4.05
C ALA A 293 21.63 -20.76 4.01
N GLU A 294 21.80 -22.07 3.91
CA GLU A 294 23.11 -22.73 3.88
C GLU A 294 23.63 -23.04 2.48
N TYR A 295 22.79 -22.83 1.44
CA TYR A 295 23.17 -23.17 0.08
C TYR A 295 23.92 -22.04 -0.64
N ARG A 296 24.82 -22.41 -1.56
CA ARG A 296 25.44 -21.46 -2.49
C ARG A 296 24.36 -20.91 -3.42
N GLY A 297 24.36 -19.60 -3.63
CA GLY A 297 23.31 -18.95 -4.43
C GLY A 297 22.10 -18.49 -3.62
N PHE A 298 22.24 -18.35 -2.30
CA PHE A 298 21.18 -17.89 -1.41
C PHE A 298 20.46 -16.62 -1.89
N GLY A 299 21.18 -15.64 -2.47
CA GLY A 299 20.58 -14.42 -3.01
C GLY A 299 19.61 -14.68 -4.19
N GLU A 300 19.94 -15.65 -5.08
CA GLU A 300 19.07 -16.03 -6.19
C GLU A 300 17.86 -16.82 -5.70
N ALA A 301 18.07 -17.76 -4.77
CA ALA A 301 16.98 -18.49 -4.13
C ALA A 301 15.99 -17.56 -3.43
N LEU A 302 16.48 -16.57 -2.69
CA LEU A 302 15.66 -15.52 -2.08
C LEU A 302 14.82 -14.74 -3.09
N LYS A 303 15.37 -14.45 -4.27
CA LYS A 303 14.64 -13.75 -5.32
C LYS A 303 13.49 -14.60 -5.83
N LEU A 304 13.74 -15.88 -6.13
CA LEU A 304 12.70 -16.81 -6.59
C LEU A 304 11.58 -16.94 -5.54
N MET A 305 11.93 -17.16 -4.28
CA MET A 305 10.98 -17.24 -3.16
C MET A 305 10.17 -15.94 -3.02
N ALA A 306 10.81 -14.79 -3.18
CA ALA A 306 10.12 -13.49 -3.11
C ALA A 306 9.11 -13.32 -4.25
N ASP A 307 9.48 -13.74 -5.45
CA ASP A 307 8.61 -13.67 -6.63
C ASP A 307 7.42 -14.65 -6.50
N GLU A 308 7.66 -15.90 -6.09
CA GLU A 308 6.62 -16.91 -5.85
C GLU A 308 5.66 -16.46 -4.75
N TRP A 309 6.16 -16.09 -3.59
CA TRP A 309 5.33 -15.62 -2.48
C TRP A 309 4.51 -14.36 -2.84
N MET A 310 5.10 -13.48 -3.64
CA MET A 310 4.39 -12.29 -4.12
C MET A 310 3.23 -12.68 -5.08
N GLU A 311 3.44 -13.64 -5.99
CA GLU A 311 2.40 -14.08 -6.92
C GLU A 311 1.24 -14.78 -6.18
N GLU A 312 1.55 -15.67 -5.26
CA GLU A 312 0.56 -16.32 -4.39
C GLU A 312 -0.21 -15.30 -3.53
N GLY A 313 0.50 -14.35 -2.95
CA GLY A 313 -0.12 -13.28 -2.17
C GLY A 313 -1.03 -12.39 -3.00
N ILE A 314 -0.68 -12.08 -4.26
CA ILE A 314 -1.54 -11.36 -5.20
C ILE A 314 -2.81 -12.17 -5.50
N GLU A 315 -2.70 -13.47 -5.69
CA GLU A 315 -3.85 -14.34 -5.94
C GLU A 315 -4.76 -14.42 -4.72
N GLN A 316 -4.22 -14.55 -3.52
CA GLN A 316 -4.98 -14.50 -2.27
C GLN A 316 -5.73 -13.18 -2.11
N VAL A 317 -5.06 -12.04 -2.34
CA VAL A 317 -5.71 -10.72 -2.31
C VAL A 317 -6.80 -10.61 -3.37
N SER A 318 -6.56 -11.09 -4.59
CA SER A 318 -7.56 -11.10 -5.66
C SER A 318 -8.80 -11.91 -5.26
N THR A 319 -8.61 -13.07 -4.64
CA THR A 319 -9.70 -13.92 -4.13
C THR A 319 -10.49 -13.21 -3.02
N GLN A 320 -9.80 -12.58 -2.06
CA GLN A 320 -10.47 -11.78 -1.01
C GLN A 320 -11.30 -10.65 -1.61
N MET A 321 -10.80 -9.98 -2.68
CA MET A 321 -11.54 -8.94 -3.38
C MET A 321 -12.78 -9.48 -4.10
N LYS A 322 -12.73 -10.69 -4.69
CA LYS A 322 -13.92 -11.34 -5.28
C LYS A 322 -14.99 -11.63 -4.24
N VAL A 323 -14.60 -12.13 -3.06
CA VAL A 323 -15.54 -12.35 -1.94
C VAL A 323 -16.14 -11.02 -1.47
N LEU A 324 -15.32 -9.98 -1.30
CA LEU A 324 -15.79 -8.65 -0.91
C LEU A 324 -16.78 -8.08 -1.94
N ASN A 325 -16.52 -8.27 -3.23
CA ASN A 325 -17.44 -7.89 -4.29
C ASN A 325 -18.79 -8.62 -4.18
N GLY A 326 -18.78 -9.93 -3.96
CA GLY A 326 -19.98 -10.72 -3.77
C GLY A 326 -20.79 -10.25 -2.56
N LEU A 327 -20.14 -10.01 -1.42
CA LEU A 327 -20.77 -9.46 -0.22
C LEU A 327 -21.36 -8.07 -0.45
N SER A 328 -20.67 -7.22 -1.21
CA SER A 328 -21.16 -5.87 -1.53
C SER A 328 -22.43 -5.92 -2.38
N ILE A 329 -22.49 -6.82 -3.36
CA ILE A 329 -23.71 -7.04 -4.18
C ILE A 329 -24.86 -7.56 -3.31
N ALA A 330 -24.60 -8.56 -2.46
CA ALA A 330 -25.61 -9.10 -1.54
C ALA A 330 -26.14 -8.02 -0.60
N THR A 331 -25.25 -7.18 -0.04
CA THR A 331 -25.63 -6.05 0.81
C THR A 331 -26.51 -5.05 0.04
N LEU A 332 -26.17 -4.72 -1.19
CA LEU A 332 -26.98 -3.83 -2.05
C LEU A 332 -28.38 -4.42 -2.27
N ALA A 333 -28.47 -5.71 -2.60
CA ALA A 333 -29.74 -6.39 -2.81
C ALA A 333 -30.62 -6.39 -1.54
N ILE A 334 -30.01 -6.64 -0.37
CA ILE A 334 -30.71 -6.59 0.93
C ILE A 334 -31.22 -5.17 1.22
N VAL A 335 -30.37 -4.15 1.02
CA VAL A 335 -30.76 -2.74 1.26
C VAL A 335 -31.90 -2.32 0.33
N ILE A 336 -31.82 -2.65 -0.96
CA ILE A 336 -32.89 -2.33 -1.92
C ILE A 336 -34.17 -3.08 -1.53
N GLY A 337 -34.10 -4.38 -1.23
CA GLY A 337 -35.23 -5.17 -0.79
C GLY A 337 -35.88 -4.58 0.47
N TRP A 338 -35.07 -4.16 1.45
CA TRP A 338 -35.54 -3.51 2.65
C TRP A 338 -36.23 -2.16 2.37
N LEU A 339 -35.64 -1.31 1.52
CA LEU A 339 -36.22 -0.03 1.12
C LEU A 339 -37.56 -0.23 0.41
N VAL A 340 -37.64 -1.18 -0.52
CA VAL A 340 -38.87 -1.50 -1.27
C VAL A 340 -39.94 -2.04 -0.32
N THR A 341 -39.63 -3.02 0.53
CA THR A 341 -40.56 -3.58 1.50
C THR A 341 -41.09 -2.53 2.47
N GLY A 342 -40.21 -1.64 2.95
CA GLY A 342 -40.61 -0.57 3.83
C GLY A 342 -41.50 0.48 3.13
N PHE A 343 -41.20 0.77 1.87
CA PHE A 343 -42.05 1.65 1.04
C PHE A 343 -43.46 1.10 0.84
N PHE A 344 -43.59 -0.18 0.49
CA PHE A 344 -44.90 -0.84 0.41
C PHE A 344 -45.59 -0.91 1.78
N GLY A 345 -44.85 -1.08 2.87
CA GLY A 345 -45.41 -1.02 4.23
C GLY A 345 -46.05 0.34 4.53
N ILE A 346 -45.40 1.44 4.17
CA ILE A 346 -45.96 2.79 4.32
C ILE A 346 -47.23 2.95 3.49
N GLN A 347 -47.27 2.50 2.24
CA GLN A 347 -48.45 2.56 1.40
C GLN A 347 -49.62 1.77 1.98
N HIS A 348 -49.34 0.61 2.58
CA HIS A 348 -50.36 -0.23 3.24
C HIS A 348 -50.97 0.48 4.44
N GLU A 349 -50.15 1.12 5.29
CA GLU A 349 -50.63 1.89 6.45
C GLU A 349 -51.49 3.09 6.01
N ILE A 350 -51.11 3.81 4.95
CA ILE A 350 -51.88 4.90 4.37
C ILE A 350 -53.27 4.38 3.89
N ALA A 351 -53.29 3.26 3.16
CA ALA A 351 -54.51 2.66 2.65
C ALA A 351 -55.43 2.15 3.77
N ALA A 352 -54.90 1.62 4.86
CA ALA A 352 -55.63 1.19 6.03
C ALA A 352 -56.34 2.34 6.75
N LEU A 353 -55.62 3.46 6.94
CA LEU A 353 -56.17 4.68 7.55
C LEU A 353 -57.29 5.31 6.67
N THR A 354 -57.12 5.32 5.36
CA THR A 354 -58.12 5.87 4.43
C THR A 354 -59.42 5.04 4.47
N ARG A 355 -59.33 3.71 4.66
CA ARG A 355 -60.50 2.82 4.82
C ARG A 355 -61.19 2.94 6.18
N ALA A 356 -60.48 3.35 7.23
CA ALA A 356 -61.03 3.54 8.56
C ALA A 356 -61.80 4.88 8.73
N VAL A 357 -61.61 5.83 7.80
CA VAL A 357 -62.30 7.16 7.78
C VAL A 357 -63.57 7.14 6.94
N HIS A 358 -63.79 6.10 6.14
CA HIS A 358 -65.02 5.83 5.40
C HIS A 358 -65.84 4.70 6.05
#